data_00d86269ca87421fbde0da26e4161d3f
#
_entry.id   00d86269ca87421fbde0da26e4161d3f
#
_cell.length_a   1.000
_cell.length_b   1.000
_cell.length_c   1.000
_cell.angle_alpha   90.00
_cell.angle_beta   90.00
_cell.angle_gamma   90.00
#
_symmetry.space_group_name_H-M   'P 1'
#
loop_
_entity.id
_entity.type
_entity.pdbx_description
1 polymer ?
#
loop_
_entity_poly.entity_id
_entity_poly.type
_entity_poly.pdbx_seq_one_letter_code
_entity_poly.pdbx_strand_id
1 'polypeptide(L)'
;MVFRLDYKRSIFYNGIAYKEEKTMIEMKQENFKIMPHTDMSFPEEGMIRVWKTDSLEPDINTYASLIGSNFHNGTIEVDVCGSLLKGAPEYSRGFIGIVFRAAEDGREFESFYIRPTNGKDCSDPVRRSHGCQYFSYPGYTFAYFREFKIAEYENHVDTIALNEWSRIKAIIEDDHGEFYVDGFKVLEVNGFKHGPQARGNIGLYVDIGTDGMFKNLNVTYTDR
;
A
#
# COMPACT_ATOMS: atom_id res chain seq x y z
N MET A 1 -19.95 -6.03 -14.44
CA MET A 1 -21.06 -5.78 -13.47
C MET A 1 -20.47 -6.00 -12.08
N VAL A 2 -19.99 -4.93 -11.44
CA VAL A 2 -19.32 -4.99 -10.12
C VAL A 2 -20.40 -5.28 -9.08
N PHE A 3 -20.34 -6.44 -8.43
CA PHE A 3 -21.19 -6.69 -7.27
C PHE A 3 -20.66 -5.84 -6.11
N ARG A 4 -21.34 -4.73 -5.85
CA ARG A 4 -21.17 -3.85 -4.71
C ARG A 4 -22.00 -4.38 -3.55
N LEU A 5 -21.36 -4.76 -2.46
CA LEU A 5 -21.99 -4.74 -1.14
C LEU A 5 -21.82 -3.32 -0.59
N ASP A 6 -22.69 -2.42 -1.02
CA ASP A 6 -22.70 -1.02 -0.56
C ASP A 6 -23.34 -0.95 0.83
N TYR A 7 -22.52 -0.66 1.83
CA TYR A 7 -23.03 -0.20 3.11
C TYR A 7 -22.89 1.34 3.16
N LYS A 8 -24.02 2.05 3.04
CA LYS A 8 -24.06 3.52 3.15
C LYS A 8 -24.39 3.92 4.58
N ARG A 9 -23.47 4.56 5.26
CA ARG A 9 -23.67 5.17 6.56
C ARG A 9 -23.48 6.68 6.46
N SER A 10 -24.42 7.46 6.98
CA SER A 10 -24.22 8.91 7.16
C SER A 10 -23.64 9.13 8.56
N ILE A 11 -22.44 9.70 8.63
CA ILE A 11 -21.81 10.12 9.88
C ILE A 11 -21.91 11.64 9.94
N PHE A 12 -22.31 12.18 11.10
CA PHE A 12 -22.32 13.62 11.33
C PHE A 12 -21.08 13.97 12.18
N TYR A 13 -20.22 14.79 11.62
CA TYR A 13 -19.10 15.38 12.36
C TYR A 13 -19.18 16.91 12.22
N ASN A 14 -19.15 17.63 13.34
CA ASN A 14 -19.31 19.10 13.38
C ASN A 14 -20.52 19.65 12.60
N GLY A 15 -21.64 18.90 12.55
CA GLY A 15 -22.87 19.32 11.88
C GLY A 15 -22.87 19.14 10.35
N ILE A 16 -21.82 18.55 9.78
CA ILE A 16 -21.72 18.23 8.35
C ILE A 16 -22.01 16.73 8.18
N ALA A 17 -22.88 16.41 7.23
CA ALA A 17 -23.17 15.02 6.87
C ALA A 17 -22.10 14.50 5.91
N TYR A 18 -21.36 13.50 6.33
CA TYR A 18 -20.44 12.74 5.47
C TYR A 18 -21.12 11.47 5.00
N LYS A 19 -20.93 11.16 3.73
CA LYS A 19 -21.42 9.93 3.13
C LYS A 19 -20.23 8.96 3.04
N GLU A 20 -20.21 7.95 3.91
CA GLU A 20 -19.29 6.83 3.78
C GLU A 20 -19.86 5.78 2.84
N GLU A 21 -19.11 5.42 1.82
CA GLU A 21 -19.41 4.30 0.96
C GLU A 21 -18.27 3.28 1.09
N LYS A 22 -18.54 2.19 1.83
CA LYS A 22 -17.59 1.08 1.98
C LYS A 22 -17.82 0.07 0.86
N THR A 23 -16.80 -0.20 0.09
CA THR A 23 -16.82 -1.14 -1.03
C THR A 23 -15.80 -2.24 -0.81
N MET A 24 -16.25 -3.50 -0.81
CA MET A 24 -15.36 -4.66 -0.91
C MET A 24 -15.00 -4.87 -2.37
N ILE A 25 -13.72 -4.91 -2.68
CA ILE A 25 -13.20 -5.08 -4.03
C ILE A 25 -13.02 -6.57 -4.33
N GLU A 26 -13.67 -7.04 -5.38
CA GLU A 26 -13.44 -8.40 -5.88
C GLU A 26 -12.04 -8.50 -6.51
N MET A 27 -11.24 -9.45 -6.02
CA MET A 27 -9.89 -9.75 -6.54
C MET A 27 -9.99 -10.57 -7.83
N LYS A 28 -10.34 -9.88 -8.96
CA LYS A 28 -10.52 -10.47 -10.30
C LYS A 28 -9.71 -9.70 -11.33
N GLN A 29 -9.30 -10.38 -12.39
CA GLN A 29 -8.44 -9.84 -13.44
C GLN A 29 -9.01 -8.57 -14.08
N GLU A 30 -10.31 -8.50 -14.33
CA GLU A 30 -10.96 -7.35 -14.94
C GLU A 30 -10.95 -6.07 -14.08
N ASN A 31 -10.67 -6.18 -12.79
CA ASN A 31 -10.60 -5.05 -11.87
C ASN A 31 -9.19 -4.46 -11.74
N PHE A 32 -8.16 -5.14 -12.23
CA PHE A 32 -6.78 -4.72 -12.05
C PHE A 32 -6.01 -4.61 -13.37
N LYS A 33 -5.11 -3.64 -13.44
CA LYS A 33 -4.16 -3.41 -14.51
C LYS A 33 -2.74 -3.46 -13.95
N ILE A 34 -1.85 -4.22 -14.56
CA ILE A 34 -0.42 -4.22 -14.17
C ILE A 34 0.28 -2.96 -14.66
N MET A 35 1.19 -2.47 -13.82
CA MET A 35 2.12 -1.40 -14.18
C MET A 35 3.43 -2.00 -14.75
N PRO A 36 4.32 -1.19 -15.34
CA PRO A 36 5.61 -1.68 -15.84
C PRO A 36 6.39 -2.50 -14.81
N HIS A 37 7.18 -3.47 -15.27
CA HIS A 37 7.99 -4.36 -14.41
C HIS A 37 7.20 -5.15 -13.36
N THR A 38 5.90 -5.34 -13.57
CA THR A 38 5.00 -6.05 -12.65
C THR A 38 4.24 -7.13 -13.39
N ASP A 39 3.95 -8.22 -12.71
CA ASP A 39 3.04 -9.26 -13.19
C ASP A 39 2.08 -9.68 -12.06
N MET A 40 0.97 -10.31 -12.41
CA MET A 40 -0.05 -10.74 -11.46
C MET A 40 -0.69 -12.06 -11.86
N SER A 41 -1.20 -12.80 -10.88
CA SER A 41 -2.03 -13.99 -11.08
C SER A 41 -3.11 -14.09 -10.01
N PHE A 42 -4.08 -14.97 -10.22
CA PHE A 42 -5.22 -15.19 -9.32
C PHE A 42 -5.21 -16.66 -8.90
N PRO A 43 -4.39 -17.04 -7.88
CA PRO A 43 -4.19 -18.44 -7.50
C PRO A 43 -5.43 -19.08 -6.86
N GLU A 44 -6.26 -18.27 -6.20
CA GLU A 44 -7.50 -18.69 -5.53
C GLU A 44 -8.56 -17.59 -5.66
N GLU A 45 -9.84 -17.98 -5.46
CA GLU A 45 -10.94 -17.01 -5.43
C GLU A 45 -10.73 -15.97 -4.31
N GLY A 46 -10.90 -14.70 -4.62
CA GLY A 46 -10.72 -13.60 -3.67
C GLY A 46 -9.27 -13.24 -3.36
N MET A 47 -8.29 -13.80 -4.10
CA MET A 47 -6.88 -13.58 -3.87
C MET A 47 -6.15 -13.16 -5.15
N ILE A 48 -5.23 -12.21 -5.05
CA ILE A 48 -4.32 -11.81 -6.12
C ILE A 48 -2.87 -11.95 -5.65
N ARG A 49 -2.04 -12.51 -6.52
CA ARG A 49 -0.60 -12.55 -6.38
C ARG A 49 0.01 -11.51 -7.30
N VAL A 50 0.94 -10.70 -6.79
CA VAL A 50 1.65 -9.66 -7.53
C VAL A 50 3.15 -9.83 -7.29
N TRP A 51 3.97 -9.68 -8.34
CA TRP A 51 5.43 -9.71 -8.19
C TRP A 51 6.11 -8.78 -9.19
N LYS A 52 7.27 -8.29 -8.78
CA LYS A 52 8.16 -7.50 -9.66
C LYS A 52 8.96 -8.45 -10.56
N THR A 53 9.06 -8.13 -11.86
CA THR A 53 9.61 -9.04 -12.87
C THR A 53 11.11 -8.83 -13.11
N ASP A 54 11.50 -7.76 -13.78
CA ASP A 54 12.78 -7.60 -14.49
C ASP A 54 13.58 -6.35 -14.07
N SER A 55 13.12 -5.59 -13.07
CA SER A 55 13.84 -4.42 -12.57
C SER A 55 14.34 -4.60 -11.14
N LEU A 56 15.57 -4.16 -10.88
CA LEU A 56 16.16 -4.07 -9.54
C LEU A 56 16.19 -2.63 -9.01
N GLU A 57 15.57 -1.69 -9.71
CA GLU A 57 15.41 -0.32 -9.25
C GLU A 57 14.36 -0.26 -8.14
N PRO A 58 14.68 0.24 -6.92
CA PRO A 58 13.72 0.31 -5.83
C PRO A 58 12.72 1.45 -6.00
N ASP A 59 11.58 1.34 -5.30
CA ASP A 59 10.56 2.39 -5.17
C ASP A 59 10.04 2.94 -6.51
N ILE A 60 9.95 2.08 -7.53
CA ILE A 60 9.32 2.44 -8.81
C ILE A 60 7.86 1.96 -8.86
N ASN A 61 7.17 2.25 -9.94
CA ASN A 61 5.75 1.95 -10.15
C ASN A 61 5.45 0.46 -10.38
N THR A 62 5.83 -0.40 -9.43
CA THR A 62 5.61 -1.85 -9.45
C THR A 62 4.41 -2.25 -8.60
N TYR A 63 3.22 -2.18 -9.18
CA TYR A 63 1.95 -2.51 -8.52
C TYR A 63 0.88 -2.97 -9.50
N ALA A 64 -0.12 -3.67 -8.98
CA ALA A 64 -1.37 -3.91 -9.68
C ALA A 64 -2.36 -2.78 -9.35
N SER A 65 -2.73 -1.97 -10.34
CA SER A 65 -3.60 -0.80 -10.19
C SER A 65 -5.07 -1.21 -10.21
N LEU A 66 -5.85 -0.80 -9.23
CA LEU A 66 -7.31 -0.94 -9.22
C LEU A 66 -7.94 0.08 -10.17
N ILE A 67 -8.49 -0.44 -11.27
CA ILE A 67 -9.02 0.37 -12.38
C ILE A 67 -10.18 1.26 -11.90
N GLY A 68 -10.09 2.57 -12.18
CA GLY A 68 -11.17 3.52 -11.94
C GLY A 68 -11.50 3.79 -10.48
N SER A 69 -10.60 3.47 -9.55
CA SER A 69 -10.85 3.70 -8.12
C SER A 69 -10.90 5.18 -7.74
N ASN A 70 -10.21 6.07 -8.48
CA ASN A 70 -10.27 7.53 -8.33
C ASN A 70 -10.31 8.02 -6.87
N PHE A 71 -9.45 7.44 -6.03
CA PHE A 71 -9.40 7.68 -4.59
C PHE A 71 -8.80 9.06 -4.27
N HIS A 72 -9.43 9.76 -3.33
CA HIS A 72 -8.93 11.02 -2.77
C HIS A 72 -8.78 10.89 -1.26
N ASN A 73 -9.91 10.83 -0.53
CA ASN A 73 -9.98 10.69 0.92
C ASN A 73 -10.75 9.42 1.30
N GLY A 74 -10.42 8.86 2.46
CA GLY A 74 -11.10 7.68 2.99
C GLY A 74 -10.17 6.68 3.65
N THR A 75 -10.58 5.42 3.64
CA THR A 75 -9.83 4.33 4.25
C THR A 75 -9.58 3.22 3.24
N ILE A 76 -8.34 2.73 3.20
CA ILE A 76 -7.93 1.55 2.43
C ILE A 76 -7.52 0.48 3.42
N GLU A 77 -8.12 -0.72 3.33
CA GLU A 77 -7.76 -1.87 4.15
C GLU A 77 -7.48 -3.08 3.25
N VAL A 78 -6.39 -3.79 3.49
CA VAL A 78 -6.02 -4.99 2.72
C VAL A 78 -5.21 -5.94 3.58
N ASP A 79 -5.44 -7.25 3.41
CA ASP A 79 -4.56 -8.27 3.97
C ASP A 79 -3.45 -8.56 2.97
N VAL A 80 -2.20 -8.57 3.45
CA VAL A 80 -0.99 -8.76 2.67
C VAL A 80 -0.12 -9.88 3.24
N CYS A 81 0.53 -10.66 2.39
CA CYS A 81 1.51 -11.66 2.78
C CYS A 81 2.71 -11.57 1.84
N GLY A 82 3.84 -11.07 2.35
CA GLY A 82 5.09 -10.95 1.61
C GLY A 82 5.97 -12.18 1.78
N SER A 83 6.39 -12.75 0.65
CA SER A 83 7.36 -13.83 0.53
C SER A 83 8.53 -13.39 -0.33
N LEU A 84 9.59 -14.19 -0.41
CA LEU A 84 10.70 -13.93 -1.32
C LEU A 84 10.60 -14.84 -2.55
N LEU A 85 10.77 -14.25 -3.72
CA LEU A 85 10.92 -15.00 -4.98
C LEU A 85 12.17 -15.87 -4.93
N LYS A 86 12.16 -17.00 -5.64
CA LYS A 86 13.36 -17.83 -5.82
C LYS A 86 14.46 -17.02 -6.51
N GLY A 87 15.60 -16.90 -5.86
CA GLY A 87 16.74 -16.13 -6.36
C GLY A 87 16.65 -14.63 -6.08
N ALA A 88 15.74 -14.22 -5.19
CA ALA A 88 15.67 -12.84 -4.74
C ALA A 88 17.03 -12.35 -4.21
N PRO A 89 17.45 -11.12 -4.53
CA PRO A 89 18.66 -10.54 -3.96
C PRO A 89 18.65 -10.53 -2.43
N GLU A 90 19.86 -10.61 -1.81
CA GLU A 90 20.00 -10.63 -0.35
C GLU A 90 19.41 -9.41 0.35
N TYR A 91 19.35 -8.27 -0.35
CA TYR A 91 18.73 -7.04 0.16
C TYR A 91 17.22 -6.98 0.01
N SER A 92 16.58 -8.00 -0.56
CA SER A 92 15.11 -8.09 -0.60
C SER A 92 14.53 -8.22 0.81
N ARG A 93 13.41 -7.56 1.06
CA ARG A 93 12.78 -7.50 2.38
C ARG A 93 11.35 -8.00 2.41
N GLY A 94 10.85 -8.54 1.28
CA GLY A 94 9.44 -8.91 1.12
C GLY A 94 8.53 -7.68 1.04
N PHE A 95 9.03 -6.60 0.43
CA PHE A 95 8.37 -5.30 0.34
C PHE A 95 6.96 -5.40 -0.22
N ILE A 96 5.96 -5.15 0.59
CA ILE A 96 4.56 -5.30 0.22
C ILE A 96 3.69 -4.21 0.86
N GLY A 97 2.74 -3.66 0.11
CA GLY A 97 1.90 -2.59 0.62
C GLY A 97 0.86 -2.07 -0.36
N ILE A 98 0.56 -0.80 -0.25
CA ILE A 98 -0.45 -0.11 -1.04
C ILE A 98 0.13 1.11 -1.74
N VAL A 99 -0.44 1.41 -2.91
CA VAL A 99 -0.33 2.69 -3.61
C VAL A 99 -1.68 3.37 -3.52
N PHE A 100 -1.69 4.69 -3.42
CA PHE A 100 -2.91 5.49 -3.47
C PHE A 100 -2.67 6.79 -4.23
N ARG A 101 -3.76 7.37 -4.76
CA ARG A 101 -3.74 8.59 -5.57
C ARG A 101 -2.81 8.50 -6.79
N ALA A 102 -2.69 7.30 -7.37
CA ALA A 102 -1.82 7.07 -8.51
C ALA A 102 -2.41 7.65 -9.81
N ALA A 103 -1.57 8.33 -10.58
CA ALA A 103 -1.89 8.69 -11.95
C ALA A 103 -2.15 7.42 -12.79
N GLU A 104 -3.01 7.51 -13.81
CA GLU A 104 -3.41 6.39 -14.68
C GLU A 104 -2.21 5.67 -15.34
N ASP A 105 -1.16 6.43 -15.67
CA ASP A 105 0.09 5.95 -16.27
C ASP A 105 1.18 5.60 -15.25
N GLY A 106 0.90 5.74 -13.96
CA GLY A 106 1.83 5.43 -12.87
C GLY A 106 3.00 6.38 -12.72
N ARG A 107 2.97 7.56 -13.36
CA ARG A 107 4.05 8.55 -13.26
C ARG A 107 4.14 9.26 -11.92
N GLU A 108 3.06 9.25 -11.14
CA GLU A 108 2.94 9.87 -9.82
C GLU A 108 2.08 9.00 -8.91
N PHE A 109 2.48 8.79 -7.68
CA PHE A 109 1.69 8.10 -6.65
C PHE A 109 2.26 8.30 -5.25
N GLU A 110 1.42 8.07 -4.25
CA GLU A 110 1.80 7.91 -2.86
C GLU A 110 1.79 6.43 -2.49
N SER A 111 2.67 5.99 -1.59
CA SER A 111 2.74 4.59 -1.19
C SER A 111 3.08 4.41 0.28
N PHE A 112 2.53 3.35 0.86
CA PHE A 112 2.95 2.81 2.16
C PHE A 112 3.18 1.32 2.04
N TYR A 113 4.32 0.83 2.55
CA TYR A 113 4.66 -0.58 2.53
C TYR A 113 5.34 -1.05 3.82
N ILE A 114 5.32 -2.36 4.04
CA ILE A 114 6.01 -3.05 5.11
C ILE A 114 7.18 -3.88 4.57
N ARG A 115 8.13 -4.18 5.45
CA ARG A 115 9.32 -5.02 5.18
C ARG A 115 9.30 -6.25 6.09
N PRO A 116 8.60 -7.34 5.74
CA PRO A 116 8.43 -8.52 6.58
C PRO A 116 9.72 -9.08 7.18
N THR A 117 10.86 -9.06 6.47
CA THR A 117 12.13 -9.53 7.03
C THR A 117 12.70 -8.63 8.14
N ASN A 118 12.14 -7.45 8.34
CA ASN A 118 12.55 -6.49 9.37
C ASN A 118 11.62 -6.52 10.59
N GLY A 119 10.65 -7.44 10.64
CA GLY A 119 9.66 -7.57 11.72
C GLY A 119 10.13 -8.42 12.89
N LYS A 120 9.20 -9.20 13.47
CA LYS A 120 9.39 -9.91 14.74
C LYS A 120 10.58 -10.88 14.77
N ASP A 121 10.92 -11.49 13.63
CA ASP A 121 12.00 -12.47 13.52
C ASP A 121 13.37 -11.85 13.22
N CYS A 122 13.44 -10.51 13.06
CA CYS A 122 14.68 -9.81 12.78
C CYS A 122 15.48 -9.58 14.06
N SER A 123 16.70 -10.15 14.13
CA SER A 123 17.62 -9.96 15.25
C SER A 123 18.47 -8.68 15.17
N ASP A 124 18.56 -8.06 13.98
CA ASP A 124 19.31 -6.82 13.78
C ASP A 124 18.46 -5.60 14.21
N PRO A 125 18.84 -4.88 15.26
CA PRO A 125 18.05 -3.75 15.79
C PRO A 125 17.97 -2.57 14.80
N VAL A 126 18.96 -2.37 13.96
CA VAL A 126 18.94 -1.32 12.93
C VAL A 126 17.92 -1.66 11.86
N ARG A 127 17.90 -2.90 11.38
CA ARG A 127 16.89 -3.35 10.42
C ARG A 127 15.47 -3.31 11.00
N ARG A 128 15.30 -3.74 12.26
CA ARG A 128 14.00 -3.69 12.95
C ARG A 128 13.40 -2.29 13.03
N SER A 129 14.21 -1.25 13.17
CA SER A 129 13.72 0.14 13.19
C SER A 129 13.12 0.60 11.85
N HIS A 130 13.29 -0.19 10.78
CA HIS A 130 12.80 0.08 9.43
C HIS A 130 11.78 -0.96 8.97
N GLY A 131 10.75 -1.24 9.77
CA GLY A 131 9.70 -2.22 9.49
C GLY A 131 8.67 -1.76 8.45
N CYS A 132 8.41 -0.46 8.35
CA CYS A 132 7.52 0.15 7.35
C CYS A 132 8.11 1.44 6.79
N GLN A 133 7.55 1.90 5.66
CA GLN A 133 7.91 3.18 5.06
C GLN A 133 6.74 3.75 4.25
N TYR A 134 6.58 5.08 4.32
CA TYR A 134 5.89 5.89 3.32
C TYR A 134 6.90 6.41 2.30
N PHE A 135 6.49 6.48 1.03
CA PHE A 135 7.24 7.17 -0.02
C PHE A 135 6.29 7.75 -1.06
N SER A 136 6.79 8.69 -1.86
CA SER A 136 6.06 9.30 -2.95
C SER A 136 6.90 9.30 -4.23
N TYR A 137 6.32 8.81 -5.30
CA TYR A 137 6.97 8.71 -6.62
C TYR A 137 6.44 9.81 -7.56
N PRO A 138 7.31 10.44 -8.32
CA PRO A 138 8.76 10.34 -8.33
C PRO A 138 9.43 11.22 -7.27
N GLY A 139 10.67 10.90 -6.91
CA GLY A 139 11.60 11.81 -6.23
C GLY A 139 11.68 11.64 -4.72
N TYR A 140 10.62 11.32 -4.00
CA TYR A 140 10.64 11.15 -2.53
C TYR A 140 10.68 9.66 -2.17
N THR A 141 11.73 8.97 -2.66
CA THR A 141 11.94 7.53 -2.51
C THR A 141 12.90 7.21 -1.36
N PHE A 142 13.13 5.91 -1.09
CA PHE A 142 14.11 5.46 -0.11
C PHE A 142 15.48 6.12 -0.28
N ALA A 143 15.99 6.23 -1.51
CA ALA A 143 17.27 6.85 -1.81
C ALA A 143 17.31 8.32 -1.37
N TYR A 144 16.26 9.09 -1.68
CA TYR A 144 16.11 10.47 -1.25
C TYR A 144 16.12 10.60 0.28
N PHE A 145 15.32 9.80 0.98
CA PHE A 145 15.25 9.87 2.44
C PHE A 145 16.59 9.53 3.10
N ARG A 146 17.34 8.58 2.55
CA ARG A 146 18.68 8.23 3.04
C ARG A 146 19.71 9.34 2.79
N GLU A 147 19.70 9.95 1.61
CA GLU A 147 20.60 11.07 1.25
C GLU A 147 20.39 12.25 2.19
N PHE A 148 19.14 12.64 2.44
CA PHE A 148 18.78 13.78 3.29
C PHE A 148 18.60 13.43 4.77
N LYS A 149 18.84 12.18 5.18
CA LYS A 149 18.72 11.69 6.57
C LYS A 149 17.33 11.92 7.17
N ILE A 150 16.29 11.77 6.36
CA ILE A 150 14.89 11.91 6.77
C ILE A 150 14.41 10.56 7.29
N ALA A 151 14.10 10.46 8.58
CA ALA A 151 13.66 9.24 9.25
C ALA A 151 12.17 9.22 9.61
N GLU A 152 11.48 10.34 9.49
CA GLU A 152 10.09 10.51 9.92
C GLU A 152 9.07 9.68 9.12
N TYR A 153 9.46 9.17 7.95
CA TYR A 153 8.62 8.35 7.08
C TYR A 153 8.86 6.85 7.20
N GLU A 154 9.63 6.42 8.22
CA GLU A 154 9.88 5.02 8.54
C GLU A 154 9.60 4.74 10.01
N ASN A 155 9.24 3.49 10.35
CA ASN A 155 9.11 3.06 11.73
C ASN A 155 9.27 1.53 11.85
N HIS A 156 9.44 1.05 13.07
CA HIS A 156 9.41 -0.39 13.38
C HIS A 156 7.98 -0.94 13.29
N VAL A 157 7.88 -2.23 12.99
CA VAL A 157 6.62 -2.99 13.00
C VAL A 157 6.89 -4.37 13.57
N ASP A 158 6.43 -4.64 14.78
CA ASP A 158 6.80 -5.85 15.52
C ASP A 158 5.92 -7.07 15.21
N THR A 159 4.83 -6.91 14.45
CA THR A 159 3.87 -7.99 14.18
C THR A 159 4.18 -8.75 12.89
N ILE A 160 4.92 -8.17 11.96
CA ILE A 160 5.14 -8.70 10.62
C ILE A 160 6.23 -9.76 10.55
N ALA A 161 6.06 -10.74 9.65
CA ALA A 161 7.09 -11.72 9.27
C ALA A 161 6.89 -12.20 7.82
N LEU A 162 7.93 -12.81 7.22
CA LEU A 162 7.79 -13.46 5.91
C LEU A 162 6.80 -14.62 5.98
N ASN A 163 6.03 -14.77 4.90
CA ASN A 163 5.03 -15.84 4.74
C ASN A 163 3.88 -15.77 5.75
N GLU A 164 3.71 -14.66 6.45
CA GLU A 164 2.60 -14.44 7.36
C GLU A 164 1.70 -13.32 6.86
N TRP A 165 0.39 -13.47 7.11
CA TRP A 165 -0.59 -12.46 6.77
C TRP A 165 -0.57 -11.32 7.78
N SER A 166 -0.55 -10.09 7.29
CA SER A 166 -0.74 -8.88 8.08
C SER A 166 -1.80 -8.01 7.44
N ARG A 167 -2.51 -7.24 8.24
CA ARG A 167 -3.52 -6.31 7.77
C ARG A 167 -2.98 -4.88 7.74
N ILE A 168 -2.92 -4.29 6.57
CA ILE A 168 -2.63 -2.86 6.39
C ILE A 168 -3.96 -2.11 6.38
N LYS A 169 -4.00 -0.98 7.12
CA LYS A 169 -5.08 0.01 7.04
C LYS A 169 -4.45 1.40 6.92
N ALA A 170 -4.88 2.16 5.92
CA ALA A 170 -4.53 3.55 5.74
C ALA A 170 -5.77 4.43 5.84
N ILE A 171 -5.72 5.47 6.67
CA ILE A 171 -6.74 6.51 6.78
C ILE A 171 -6.13 7.76 6.16
N ILE A 172 -6.75 8.26 5.10
CA ILE A 172 -6.22 9.35 4.29
C ILE A 172 -7.23 10.50 4.30
N GLU A 173 -6.76 11.68 4.70
CA GLU A 173 -7.55 12.90 4.71
C GLU A 173 -6.70 14.10 4.24
N ASP A 174 -7.05 14.67 3.09
CA ASP A 174 -6.32 15.75 2.43
C ASP A 174 -4.81 15.44 2.26
N ASP A 175 -3.90 16.09 2.96
CA ASP A 175 -2.46 15.81 2.96
C ASP A 175 -1.96 15.07 4.20
N HIS A 176 -2.90 14.50 4.98
CA HIS A 176 -2.62 13.74 6.19
C HIS A 176 -2.94 12.25 6.01
N GLY A 177 -2.10 11.38 6.58
CA GLY A 177 -2.31 9.95 6.58
C GLY A 177 -1.90 9.27 7.87
N GLU A 178 -2.75 8.36 8.35
CA GLU A 178 -2.44 7.43 9.42
C GLU A 178 -2.37 6.01 8.88
N PHE A 179 -1.29 5.31 9.21
CA PHE A 179 -1.04 3.95 8.74
C PHE A 179 -0.98 2.98 9.92
N TYR A 180 -1.73 1.89 9.78
CA TYR A 180 -1.87 0.84 10.79
C TYR A 180 -1.45 -0.50 10.20
N VAL A 181 -0.80 -1.33 11.01
CA VAL A 181 -0.51 -2.72 10.71
C VAL A 181 -1.01 -3.58 11.86
N ASP A 182 -1.84 -4.57 11.57
CA ASP A 182 -2.48 -5.47 12.53
C ASP A 182 -3.20 -4.74 13.68
N GLY A 183 -3.77 -3.56 13.37
CA GLY A 183 -4.52 -2.73 14.31
C GLY A 183 -3.67 -1.73 15.11
N PHE A 184 -2.34 -1.76 15.01
CA PHE A 184 -1.45 -0.81 15.66
C PHE A 184 -1.09 0.34 14.72
N LYS A 185 -1.22 1.60 15.16
CA LYS A 185 -0.73 2.76 14.40
C LYS A 185 0.79 2.72 14.36
N VAL A 186 1.35 2.57 13.16
CA VAL A 186 2.79 2.44 12.93
C VAL A 186 3.42 3.68 12.33
N LEU A 187 2.64 4.49 11.60
CA LEU A 187 3.16 5.71 10.99
C LEU A 187 2.05 6.76 10.88
N GLU A 188 2.45 8.03 10.96
CA GLU A 188 1.62 9.19 10.66
C GLU A 188 2.41 10.12 9.74
N VAL A 189 1.79 10.56 8.66
CA VAL A 189 2.40 11.45 7.66
C VAL A 189 1.58 12.71 7.55
N ASN A 190 2.24 13.86 7.73
CA ASN A 190 1.67 15.18 7.51
C ASN A 190 2.34 15.79 6.28
N GLY A 191 1.53 16.28 5.34
CA GLY A 191 2.02 16.88 4.10
C GLY A 191 2.45 15.83 3.07
N PHE A 192 1.50 15.08 2.52
CA PHE A 192 1.72 14.23 1.35
C PHE A 192 2.33 15.02 0.19
N LYS A 193 3.27 14.41 -0.52
CA LYS A 193 4.14 15.11 -1.48
C LYS A 193 3.40 15.61 -2.73
N HIS A 194 2.30 14.95 -3.10
CA HIS A 194 1.43 15.40 -4.21
C HIS A 194 0.32 16.35 -3.75
N GLY A 195 0.30 16.68 -2.44
CA GLY A 195 -0.59 17.70 -1.85
C GLY A 195 -2.03 17.21 -1.58
N PRO A 196 -2.82 18.10 -0.94
CA PRO A 196 -4.13 17.73 -0.38
C PRO A 196 -5.21 17.45 -1.44
N GLN A 197 -5.03 17.90 -2.69
CA GLN A 197 -6.00 17.71 -3.76
C GLN A 197 -5.68 16.53 -4.68
N ALA A 198 -4.58 15.79 -4.40
CA ALA A 198 -4.18 14.65 -5.21
C ALA A 198 -5.26 13.56 -5.20
N ARG A 199 -5.54 12.99 -6.38
CA ARG A 199 -6.57 11.98 -6.61
C ARG A 199 -6.09 11.01 -7.67
N GLY A 200 -6.44 9.75 -7.54
CA GLY A 200 -6.04 8.75 -8.53
C GLY A 200 -6.32 7.32 -8.10
N ASN A 201 -5.70 6.36 -8.76
CA ASN A 201 -5.96 4.96 -8.51
C ASN A 201 -5.31 4.45 -7.21
N ILE A 202 -5.91 3.39 -6.64
CA ILE A 202 -5.33 2.55 -5.61
C ILE A 202 -4.53 1.44 -6.30
N GLY A 203 -3.44 0.96 -5.67
CA GLY A 203 -2.66 -0.16 -6.17
C GLY A 203 -2.17 -1.09 -5.07
N LEU A 204 -1.88 -2.33 -5.46
CA LEU A 204 -1.27 -3.37 -4.64
C LEU A 204 0.22 -3.42 -4.96
N TYR A 205 1.04 -2.90 -4.06
CA TYR A 205 2.46 -2.64 -4.27
C TYR A 205 3.35 -3.80 -3.83
N VAL A 206 4.35 -4.07 -4.66
CA VAL A 206 5.47 -4.97 -4.33
C VAL A 206 6.77 -4.38 -4.83
N ASP A 207 7.91 -4.76 -4.23
CA ASP A 207 9.21 -4.35 -4.73
C ASP A 207 10.18 -5.54 -4.85
N ILE A 208 11.45 -5.24 -5.05
CA ILE A 208 12.53 -6.15 -5.44
C ILE A 208 12.47 -7.50 -4.71
N GLY A 209 12.41 -8.57 -5.50
CA GLY A 209 12.46 -9.94 -5.03
C GLY A 209 11.25 -10.39 -4.20
N THR A 210 10.16 -9.63 -4.22
CA THR A 210 8.95 -9.95 -3.46
C THR A 210 7.97 -10.77 -4.28
N ASP A 211 7.44 -11.80 -3.66
CA ASP A 211 6.26 -12.56 -4.04
C ASP A 211 5.12 -12.15 -3.11
N GLY A 212 4.24 -11.27 -3.57
CA GLY A 212 3.21 -10.63 -2.76
C GLY A 212 1.83 -11.23 -2.97
N MET A 213 1.17 -11.66 -1.90
CA MET A 213 -0.22 -12.10 -1.91
C MET A 213 -1.12 -11.09 -1.21
N PHE A 214 -2.30 -10.82 -1.80
CA PHE A 214 -3.27 -9.85 -1.30
C PHE A 214 -4.68 -10.43 -1.32
N LYS A 215 -5.48 -10.08 -0.30
CA LYS A 215 -6.90 -10.41 -0.20
C LYS A 215 -7.66 -9.38 0.64
N ASN A 216 -8.99 -9.47 0.63
CA ASN A 216 -9.85 -8.65 1.49
C ASN A 216 -9.62 -7.14 1.34
N LEU A 217 -9.40 -6.66 0.08
CA LEU A 217 -9.29 -5.23 -0.18
C LEU A 217 -10.64 -4.54 0.02
N ASN A 218 -10.70 -3.64 0.98
CA ASN A 218 -11.84 -2.81 1.26
C ASN A 218 -11.46 -1.34 1.11
N VAL A 219 -12.31 -0.57 0.45
CA VAL A 219 -12.13 0.87 0.29
C VAL A 219 -13.35 1.58 0.82
N THR A 220 -13.13 2.55 1.69
CA THR A 220 -14.17 3.48 2.14
C THR A 220 -13.82 4.85 1.57
N TYR A 221 -14.72 5.41 0.79
CA TYR A 221 -14.57 6.76 0.25
C TYR A 221 -15.26 7.75 1.18
N THR A 222 -14.59 8.85 1.48
CA THR A 222 -15.16 9.95 2.25
C THR A 222 -15.27 11.16 1.34
N ASP A 223 -16.48 11.46 0.87
CA ASP A 223 -16.77 12.67 0.12
C ASP A 223 -17.16 13.78 1.11
N ARG A 224 -16.55 14.95 0.95
CA ARG A 224 -16.95 16.16 1.66
C ARG A 224 -17.99 16.91 0.91
#